data_8230fe2ab12154f3c56d76e020cf9306
#
_entry.id   8230fe2ab12154f3c56d76e020cf9306
#
_cell.length_a   1.000
_cell.length_b   1.000
_cell.length_c   1.000
_cell.angle_alpha   90.00
_cell.angle_beta   90.00
_cell.angle_gamma   90.00
#
_symmetry.space_group_name_H-M   'P 1'
#
loop_
_entity.id
_entity.type
_entity.pdbx_description
1 polymer ?
#
loop_
_entity_poly.entity_id
_entity_poly.type
_entity_poly.pdbx_seq_one_letter_code
_entity_poly.pdbx_strand_id
1 'polypeptide(L)'
;MIPPLRIAHRGASGRGLAPENTLAAFEKALSIGVDMLEIDVRVTGDGQLIVLHDPSLDRTTDREGIVREMVLEEIRQADAGDGERVPILREVFDLARHRAPILLEIKSDFIAELVVQAIAEAEFSEQVVVQSFNPQTVERVKRLAPHLPASLLIGELPTTPSRFRARRLVSQVLEIGANTLSIWHATLTPSLIEEMRKRGIAVWAWTVDEEIAMRDLAMMGVQGLVTNYPDVLNNVLEDLMESGQVQPPLGRRRLQNRGRWARRRQLRKMQATRKGN
;
A
#
# COMPACT_ATOMS: atom_id res chain seq x y z
N MET A 1 11.07 4.09 18.67
CA MET A 1 10.02 3.44 17.85
C MET A 1 10.57 3.29 16.45
N ILE A 2 10.25 2.20 15.72
CA ILE A 2 10.69 1.99 14.34
C ILE A 2 9.71 2.75 13.42
N PRO A 3 10.16 3.43 12.33
CA PRO A 3 9.26 4.08 11.41
C PRO A 3 8.35 3.04 10.70
N PRO A 4 7.09 3.40 10.42
CA PRO A 4 6.22 2.56 9.62
C PRO A 4 6.74 2.41 8.19
N LEU A 5 6.36 1.31 7.51
CA LEU A 5 6.56 1.14 6.08
C LEU A 5 5.79 2.21 5.31
N ARG A 6 6.40 2.74 4.26
CA ARG A 6 5.80 3.68 3.32
C ARG A 6 5.19 2.90 2.18
N ILE A 7 3.88 2.81 2.15
CA ILE A 7 3.12 2.02 1.18
C ILE A 7 2.39 2.98 0.25
N ALA A 8 2.73 2.97 -1.04
CA ALA A 8 2.13 3.86 -2.02
C ALA A 8 0.82 3.28 -2.54
N HIS A 9 -0.32 3.87 -2.13
CA HIS A 9 -1.68 3.47 -2.49
C HIS A 9 -1.93 3.69 -3.98
N ARG A 10 -2.09 2.60 -4.74
CA ARG A 10 -2.23 2.64 -6.22
C ARG A 10 -1.07 3.35 -6.91
N GLY A 11 0.13 3.27 -6.31
CA GLY A 11 1.28 4.07 -6.68
C GLY A 11 1.33 5.44 -6.00
N ALA A 12 2.08 6.39 -6.58
CA ALA A 12 2.07 7.80 -6.14
C ALA A 12 0.92 8.53 -6.85
N SER A 13 -0.30 8.36 -6.34
CA SER A 13 -1.56 8.66 -7.01
C SER A 13 -2.26 9.92 -6.49
N GLY A 14 -1.65 10.64 -5.54
CA GLY A 14 -2.18 11.88 -5.00
C GLY A 14 -2.30 12.99 -6.06
N ARG A 15 -3.17 13.97 -5.79
CA ARG A 15 -3.42 15.08 -6.72
C ARG A 15 -2.11 15.76 -7.13
N GLY A 16 -1.89 15.83 -8.44
CA GLY A 16 -0.68 16.44 -9.02
C GLY A 16 0.53 15.51 -9.08
N LEU A 17 0.36 14.20 -8.81
CA LEU A 17 1.38 13.19 -8.97
C LEU A 17 1.19 12.43 -10.30
N ALA A 18 0.56 11.24 -10.26
CA ALA A 18 0.31 10.43 -11.46
C ALA A 18 -1.05 9.74 -11.36
N PRO A 19 -1.63 9.28 -12.48
CA PRO A 19 -2.90 8.54 -12.46
C PRO A 19 -2.79 7.24 -11.68
N GLU A 20 -3.79 6.96 -10.82
CA GLU A 20 -3.80 5.77 -9.96
C GLU A 20 -3.72 4.46 -10.75
N ASN A 21 -3.05 3.44 -10.19
CA ASN A 21 -2.93 2.10 -10.76
C ASN A 21 -2.29 2.06 -12.16
N THR A 22 -1.45 3.04 -12.51
CA THR A 22 -0.69 3.08 -13.78
C THR A 22 0.80 2.79 -13.56
N LEU A 23 1.50 2.41 -14.63
CA LEU A 23 2.95 2.19 -14.55
C LEU A 23 3.68 3.49 -14.18
N ALA A 24 3.21 4.64 -14.65
CA ALA A 24 3.74 5.94 -14.27
C ALA A 24 3.60 6.23 -12.76
N ALA A 25 2.46 5.88 -12.14
CA ALA A 25 2.26 6.05 -10.71
C ALA A 25 3.20 5.15 -9.89
N PHE A 26 3.43 3.92 -10.34
CA PHE A 26 4.34 2.99 -9.67
C PHE A 26 5.80 3.43 -9.83
N GLU A 27 6.22 3.83 -11.03
CA GLU A 27 7.57 4.35 -11.27
C GLU A 27 7.82 5.63 -10.44
N LYS A 28 6.83 6.52 -10.36
CA LYS A 28 6.91 7.72 -9.51
C LYS A 28 7.08 7.36 -8.04
N ALA A 29 6.29 6.41 -7.52
CA ALA A 29 6.41 5.92 -6.15
C ALA A 29 7.81 5.33 -5.87
N LEU A 30 8.32 4.50 -6.78
CA LEU A 30 9.66 3.93 -6.68
C LEU A 30 10.75 5.02 -6.69
N SER A 31 10.59 6.06 -7.51
CA SER A 31 11.52 7.20 -7.55
C SER A 31 11.50 8.04 -6.27
N ILE A 32 10.35 8.15 -5.60
CA ILE A 32 10.19 8.80 -4.29
C ILE A 32 10.87 7.97 -3.20
N GLY A 33 10.98 6.64 -3.38
CA GLY A 33 11.67 5.74 -2.46
C GLY A 33 10.74 5.16 -1.40
N VAL A 34 9.61 4.60 -1.82
CA VAL A 34 8.67 3.85 -0.97
C VAL A 34 9.24 2.50 -0.56
N ASP A 35 8.66 1.89 0.48
CA ASP A 35 9.02 0.55 0.93
C ASP A 35 8.16 -0.53 0.26
N MET A 36 6.97 -0.18 -0.27
CA MET A 36 6.02 -1.10 -0.91
C MET A 36 5.09 -0.34 -1.86
N LEU A 37 4.69 -0.97 -2.95
CA LEU A 37 3.61 -0.51 -3.82
C LEU A 37 2.31 -1.21 -3.43
N GLU A 38 1.21 -0.48 -3.39
CA GLU A 38 -0.13 -1.09 -3.26
C GLU A 38 -0.85 -1.02 -4.59
N ILE A 39 -1.55 -2.10 -4.97
CA ILE A 39 -2.25 -2.28 -6.24
C ILE A 39 -3.57 -3.01 -6.07
N ASP A 40 -4.52 -2.72 -6.96
CA ASP A 40 -5.83 -3.36 -7.02
C ASP A 40 -5.92 -4.32 -8.22
N VAL A 41 -6.27 -5.58 -7.99
CA VAL A 41 -6.32 -6.58 -9.07
C VAL A 41 -7.74 -7.01 -9.38
N ARG A 42 -8.07 -6.98 -10.68
CA ARG A 42 -9.33 -7.47 -11.27
C ARG A 42 -9.05 -8.42 -12.43
N VAL A 43 -10.11 -9.05 -12.94
CA VAL A 43 -10.07 -9.94 -14.09
C VAL A 43 -10.98 -9.44 -15.19
N THR A 44 -10.53 -9.53 -16.43
CA THR A 44 -11.29 -9.20 -17.65
C THR A 44 -12.24 -10.35 -18.06
N GLY A 45 -13.11 -10.11 -19.04
CA GLY A 45 -14.01 -11.12 -19.58
C GLY A 45 -13.29 -12.32 -20.21
N ASP A 46 -12.10 -12.11 -20.76
CA ASP A 46 -11.24 -13.15 -21.33
C ASP A 46 -10.18 -13.71 -20.33
N GLY A 47 -10.34 -13.42 -19.03
CA GLY A 47 -9.57 -14.05 -17.97
C GLY A 47 -8.19 -13.42 -17.69
N GLN A 48 -7.89 -12.23 -18.20
CA GLN A 48 -6.62 -11.56 -17.94
C GLN A 48 -6.67 -10.78 -16.62
N LEU A 49 -5.59 -10.83 -15.84
CA LEU A 49 -5.46 -10.04 -14.61
C LEU A 49 -4.94 -8.65 -14.95
N ILE A 50 -5.73 -7.63 -14.61
CA ILE A 50 -5.42 -6.21 -14.80
C ILE A 50 -5.34 -5.48 -13.47
N VAL A 51 -4.71 -4.31 -13.47
CA VAL A 51 -4.57 -3.47 -12.27
C VAL A 51 -5.50 -2.28 -12.39
N LEU A 52 -6.63 -2.35 -11.67
CA LEU A 52 -7.70 -1.35 -11.66
C LEU A 52 -8.53 -1.48 -10.39
N HIS A 53 -8.89 -0.35 -9.77
CA HIS A 53 -9.69 -0.36 -8.53
C HIS A 53 -11.16 -0.68 -8.78
N ASP A 54 -11.81 0.04 -9.68
CA ASP A 54 -13.25 -0.01 -9.89
C ASP A 54 -13.66 -1.22 -10.76
N PRO A 55 -14.92 -1.69 -10.66
CA PRO A 55 -15.41 -2.76 -11.53
C PRO A 55 -15.62 -2.32 -12.98
N SER A 56 -15.56 -1.01 -13.25
CA SER A 56 -15.70 -0.42 -14.59
C SER A 56 -14.56 0.56 -14.88
N LEU A 57 -14.43 0.96 -16.14
CA LEU A 57 -13.44 1.92 -16.63
C LEU A 57 -13.80 3.38 -16.36
N ASP A 58 -15.06 3.67 -16.04
CA ASP A 58 -15.72 4.97 -16.14
C ASP A 58 -15.05 6.10 -15.35
N ARG A 59 -14.50 5.82 -14.16
CA ARG A 59 -13.95 6.86 -13.28
C ARG A 59 -12.51 7.24 -13.62
N THR A 60 -11.71 6.28 -14.04
CA THR A 60 -10.25 6.44 -14.16
C THR A 60 -9.75 6.39 -15.59
N THR A 61 -10.64 6.25 -16.58
CA THR A 61 -10.26 6.24 -17.99
C THR A 61 -11.19 7.12 -18.82
N ASP A 62 -10.83 7.32 -20.09
CA ASP A 62 -11.63 8.03 -21.10
C ASP A 62 -12.74 7.15 -21.71
N ARG A 63 -12.94 5.90 -21.19
CA ARG A 63 -13.94 4.94 -21.68
C ARG A 63 -14.84 4.46 -20.56
N GLU A 64 -15.99 3.92 -20.97
CA GLU A 64 -16.98 3.30 -20.11
C GLU A 64 -17.03 1.78 -20.36
N GLY A 65 -17.43 1.01 -19.35
CA GLY A 65 -17.68 -0.41 -19.49
C GLY A 65 -17.26 -1.23 -18.28
N ILE A 66 -17.97 -2.34 -18.06
CA ILE A 66 -17.72 -3.27 -16.96
C ILE A 66 -16.54 -4.18 -17.34
N VAL A 67 -15.44 -4.11 -16.61
CA VAL A 67 -14.19 -4.82 -16.87
C VAL A 67 -14.40 -6.33 -17.12
N ARG A 68 -15.27 -6.97 -16.33
CA ARG A 68 -15.54 -8.41 -16.42
C ARG A 68 -16.29 -8.81 -17.71
N GLU A 69 -16.86 -7.86 -18.43
CA GLU A 69 -17.62 -8.07 -19.68
C GLU A 69 -16.80 -7.70 -20.91
N MET A 70 -15.60 -7.15 -20.73
CA MET A 70 -14.70 -6.69 -21.78
C MET A 70 -13.49 -7.60 -21.93
N VAL A 71 -12.95 -7.71 -23.15
CA VAL A 71 -11.66 -8.37 -23.38
C VAL A 71 -10.49 -7.41 -23.15
N LEU A 72 -9.32 -7.95 -22.82
CA LEU A 72 -8.12 -7.15 -22.54
C LEU A 72 -7.80 -6.15 -23.67
N GLU A 73 -7.92 -6.57 -24.92
CA GLU A 73 -7.62 -5.72 -26.09
C GLU A 73 -8.44 -4.42 -26.10
N GLU A 74 -9.72 -4.48 -25.74
CA GLU A 74 -10.60 -3.31 -25.63
C GLU A 74 -10.20 -2.41 -24.45
N ILE A 75 -9.90 -3.00 -23.29
CA ILE A 75 -9.49 -2.28 -22.09
C ILE A 75 -8.17 -1.54 -22.33
N ARG A 76 -7.24 -2.16 -23.05
CA ARG A 76 -5.91 -1.57 -23.34
C ARG A 76 -5.96 -0.38 -24.31
N GLN A 77 -7.10 -0.11 -24.94
CA GLN A 77 -7.31 1.10 -25.76
C GLN A 77 -7.76 2.30 -24.93
N ALA A 78 -8.13 2.12 -23.66
CA ALA A 78 -8.51 3.21 -22.78
C ALA A 78 -7.29 4.00 -22.31
N ASP A 79 -7.42 5.33 -22.27
CA ASP A 79 -6.46 6.23 -21.62
C ASP A 79 -6.82 6.32 -20.13
N ALA A 80 -5.94 5.82 -19.28
CA ALA A 80 -6.09 5.84 -17.82
C ALA A 80 -5.55 7.15 -17.20
N GLY A 81 -5.42 8.20 -18.01
CA GLY A 81 -4.87 9.51 -17.67
C GLY A 81 -3.44 9.68 -18.15
N ASP A 82 -3.13 10.89 -18.64
CA ASP A 82 -1.80 11.29 -19.12
C ASP A 82 -1.21 10.37 -20.21
N GLY A 83 -2.06 9.66 -20.99
CA GLY A 83 -1.66 8.70 -22.02
C GLY A 83 -1.26 7.33 -21.48
N GLU A 84 -1.44 7.07 -20.19
CA GLU A 84 -1.20 5.77 -19.57
C GLU A 84 -2.29 4.77 -19.94
N ARG A 85 -1.95 3.49 -19.96
CA ARG A 85 -2.89 2.39 -20.17
C ARG A 85 -3.18 1.66 -18.88
N VAL A 86 -4.34 0.99 -18.81
CA VAL A 86 -4.62 0.05 -17.72
C VAL A 86 -3.58 -1.10 -17.78
N PRO A 87 -2.73 -1.29 -16.76
CA PRO A 87 -1.69 -2.31 -16.81
C PRO A 87 -2.25 -3.72 -16.60
N ILE A 88 -1.62 -4.72 -17.20
CA ILE A 88 -1.77 -6.10 -16.75
C ILE A 88 -0.89 -6.36 -15.52
N LEU A 89 -1.30 -7.30 -14.69
CA LEU A 89 -0.58 -7.61 -13.44
C LEU A 89 0.90 -7.97 -13.70
N ARG A 90 1.19 -8.66 -14.80
CA ARG A 90 2.56 -9.05 -15.17
C ARG A 90 3.46 -7.84 -15.41
N GLU A 91 2.97 -6.79 -16.05
CA GLU A 91 3.75 -5.56 -16.29
C GLU A 91 4.16 -4.91 -14.96
N VAL A 92 3.25 -4.93 -13.97
CA VAL A 92 3.54 -4.37 -12.64
C VAL A 92 4.55 -5.24 -11.87
N PHE A 93 4.47 -6.56 -11.96
CA PHE A 93 5.47 -7.45 -11.39
C PHE A 93 6.85 -7.21 -12.00
N ASP A 94 6.94 -7.08 -13.32
CA ASP A 94 8.21 -6.85 -14.01
C ASP A 94 8.82 -5.47 -13.65
N LEU A 95 7.97 -4.43 -13.50
CA LEU A 95 8.39 -3.11 -13.04
C LEU A 95 8.92 -3.12 -11.59
N ALA A 96 8.23 -3.80 -10.68
CA ALA A 96 8.55 -3.81 -9.26
C ALA A 96 9.68 -4.78 -8.87
N ARG A 97 10.01 -5.73 -9.74
CA ARG A 97 10.97 -6.79 -9.50
C ARG A 97 12.30 -6.25 -8.97
N HIS A 98 12.71 -6.73 -7.79
CA HIS A 98 13.92 -6.32 -7.06
C HIS A 98 13.99 -4.82 -6.69
N ARG A 99 12.88 -4.07 -6.85
CA ARG A 99 12.81 -2.64 -6.52
C ARG A 99 11.97 -2.37 -5.27
N ALA A 100 10.76 -2.96 -5.23
CA ALA A 100 9.89 -2.90 -4.05
C ALA A 100 8.92 -4.09 -4.04
N PRO A 101 8.57 -4.65 -2.87
CA PRO A 101 7.46 -5.59 -2.76
C PRO A 101 6.12 -4.92 -3.08
N ILE A 102 5.12 -5.76 -3.36
CA ILE A 102 3.77 -5.36 -3.72
C ILE A 102 2.78 -5.79 -2.62
N LEU A 103 1.90 -4.89 -2.23
CA LEU A 103 0.67 -5.17 -1.49
C LEU A 103 -0.46 -5.29 -2.52
N LEU A 104 -0.90 -6.51 -2.79
CA LEU A 104 -1.84 -6.85 -3.86
C LEU A 104 -3.23 -7.05 -3.29
N GLU A 105 -4.18 -6.16 -3.59
CA GLU A 105 -5.58 -6.34 -3.22
C GLU A 105 -6.34 -7.16 -4.28
N ILE A 106 -6.95 -8.26 -3.84
CA ILE A 106 -7.90 -9.03 -4.64
C ILE A 106 -9.28 -8.40 -4.50
N LYS A 107 -9.76 -7.78 -5.60
CA LYS A 107 -11.06 -7.07 -5.64
C LYS A 107 -12.26 -7.98 -5.92
N SER A 108 -12.03 -9.22 -6.35
CA SER A 108 -13.08 -10.17 -6.72
C SER A 108 -12.78 -11.55 -6.12
N ASP A 109 -13.72 -12.08 -5.35
CA ASP A 109 -13.49 -13.29 -4.53
C ASP A 109 -13.14 -14.55 -5.34
N PHE A 110 -13.62 -14.63 -6.58
CA PHE A 110 -13.46 -15.80 -7.45
C PHE A 110 -12.12 -15.85 -8.21
N ILE A 111 -11.24 -14.85 -8.04
CA ILE A 111 -9.95 -14.82 -8.77
C ILE A 111 -8.74 -15.22 -7.91
N ALA A 112 -8.95 -15.69 -6.70
CA ALA A 112 -7.86 -16.05 -5.80
C ALA A 112 -6.89 -17.06 -6.40
N GLU A 113 -7.41 -18.09 -7.09
CA GLU A 113 -6.62 -19.10 -7.80
C GLU A 113 -5.76 -18.50 -8.91
N LEU A 114 -6.36 -17.66 -9.75
CA LEU A 114 -5.65 -16.98 -10.85
C LEU A 114 -4.53 -16.09 -10.33
N VAL A 115 -4.80 -15.35 -9.24
CA VAL A 115 -3.79 -14.48 -8.62
C VAL A 115 -2.64 -15.30 -8.04
N VAL A 116 -2.92 -16.38 -7.30
CA VAL A 116 -1.88 -17.27 -6.75
C VAL A 116 -1.06 -17.91 -7.87
N GLN A 117 -1.70 -18.36 -8.95
CA GLN A 117 -1.02 -18.89 -10.12
C GLN A 117 -0.12 -17.84 -10.77
N ALA A 118 -0.63 -16.63 -11.02
CA ALA A 118 0.15 -15.55 -11.62
C ALA A 118 1.37 -15.14 -10.77
N ILE A 119 1.24 -15.13 -9.43
CA ILE A 119 2.35 -14.88 -8.52
C ILE A 119 3.42 -15.97 -8.66
N ALA A 120 3.02 -17.24 -8.73
CA ALA A 120 3.94 -18.37 -8.87
C ALA A 120 4.64 -18.36 -10.24
N GLU A 121 3.91 -18.17 -11.33
CA GLU A 121 4.46 -18.08 -12.70
C GLU A 121 5.41 -16.90 -12.89
N ALA A 122 5.16 -15.81 -12.19
CA ALA A 122 6.05 -14.65 -12.18
C ALA A 122 7.26 -14.82 -11.24
N GLU A 123 7.34 -15.91 -10.45
CA GLU A 123 8.35 -16.08 -9.39
C GLU A 123 8.40 -14.87 -8.42
N PHE A 124 7.21 -14.33 -8.05
CA PHE A 124 7.10 -13.10 -7.28
C PHE A 124 6.72 -13.33 -5.81
N SER A 125 6.68 -14.58 -5.35
CA SER A 125 6.20 -15.00 -4.02
C SER A 125 6.92 -14.31 -2.85
N GLU A 126 8.22 -14.05 -2.98
CA GLU A 126 9.04 -13.40 -1.95
C GLU A 126 8.85 -11.87 -1.87
N GLN A 127 8.14 -11.29 -2.84
CA GLN A 127 7.98 -9.85 -2.99
C GLN A 127 6.50 -9.41 -3.01
N VAL A 128 5.59 -10.23 -2.48
CA VAL A 128 4.16 -9.89 -2.47
C VAL A 128 3.52 -10.19 -1.12
N VAL A 129 2.60 -9.32 -0.72
CA VAL A 129 1.62 -9.55 0.36
C VAL A 129 0.24 -9.45 -0.28
N VAL A 130 -0.58 -10.47 -0.11
CA VAL A 130 -1.95 -10.47 -0.67
C VAL A 130 -2.93 -9.95 0.37
N GLN A 131 -3.87 -9.08 -0.05
CA GLN A 131 -4.92 -8.58 0.82
C GLN A 131 -6.31 -8.66 0.19
N SER A 132 -7.34 -8.72 1.01
CA SER A 132 -8.74 -8.60 0.59
C SER A 132 -9.62 -8.15 1.76
N PHE A 133 -10.75 -7.49 1.42
CA PHE A 133 -11.83 -7.22 2.36
C PHE A 133 -12.61 -8.50 2.72
N ASN A 134 -12.62 -9.49 1.83
CA ASN A 134 -13.29 -10.76 2.08
C ASN A 134 -12.36 -11.73 2.82
N PRO A 135 -12.68 -12.11 4.09
CA PRO A 135 -11.88 -13.07 4.84
C PRO A 135 -11.76 -14.44 4.15
N GLN A 136 -12.79 -14.87 3.42
CA GLN A 136 -12.80 -16.15 2.70
C GLN A 136 -11.78 -16.15 1.55
N THR A 137 -11.61 -15.00 0.88
CA THR A 137 -10.57 -14.83 -0.16
C THR A 137 -9.18 -14.95 0.44
N VAL A 138 -8.93 -14.29 1.59
CA VAL A 138 -7.65 -14.40 2.32
C VAL A 138 -7.39 -15.86 2.74
N GLU A 139 -8.38 -16.51 3.35
CA GLU A 139 -8.29 -17.91 3.75
C GLU A 139 -8.03 -18.83 2.54
N ARG A 140 -8.68 -18.55 1.39
CA ARG A 140 -8.47 -19.30 0.15
C ARG A 140 -7.03 -19.19 -0.36
N VAL A 141 -6.48 -17.95 -0.39
CA VAL A 141 -5.07 -17.71 -0.74
C VAL A 141 -4.14 -18.49 0.20
N LYS A 142 -4.39 -18.44 1.51
CA LYS A 142 -3.58 -19.15 2.51
C LYS A 142 -3.66 -20.66 2.39
N ARG A 143 -4.78 -21.23 1.93
CA ARG A 143 -4.89 -22.66 1.63
C ARG A 143 -4.14 -23.08 0.37
N LEU A 144 -4.17 -22.23 -0.66
CA LEU A 144 -3.48 -22.50 -1.95
C LEU A 144 -1.97 -22.30 -1.83
N ALA A 145 -1.54 -21.27 -1.11
CA ALA A 145 -0.14 -20.89 -0.96
C ALA A 145 0.14 -20.46 0.50
N PRO A 146 0.33 -21.41 1.44
CA PRO A 146 0.52 -21.13 2.87
C PRO A 146 1.70 -20.20 3.18
N HIS A 147 2.70 -20.18 2.31
CA HIS A 147 3.91 -19.35 2.45
C HIS A 147 3.67 -17.87 2.12
N LEU A 148 2.65 -17.52 1.32
CA LEU A 148 2.38 -16.11 1.00
C LEU A 148 1.93 -15.35 2.23
N PRO A 149 2.54 -14.20 2.55
CA PRO A 149 2.02 -13.29 3.54
C PRO A 149 0.64 -12.77 3.11
N ALA A 150 -0.27 -12.61 4.08
CA ALA A 150 -1.61 -12.13 3.77
C ALA A 150 -2.12 -11.13 4.83
N SER A 151 -2.92 -10.18 4.37
CA SER A 151 -3.54 -9.14 5.17
C SER A 151 -5.07 -9.18 5.03
N LEU A 152 -5.77 -9.03 6.16
CA LEU A 152 -7.20 -8.75 6.15
C LEU A 152 -7.43 -7.24 6.07
N LEU A 153 -8.19 -6.79 5.07
CA LEU A 153 -8.65 -5.40 4.95
C LEU A 153 -9.93 -5.20 5.76
N ILE A 154 -9.97 -4.14 6.55
CA ILE A 154 -11.16 -3.73 7.31
C ILE A 154 -11.41 -2.25 7.07
N GLY A 155 -12.62 -1.94 6.59
CA GLY A 155 -13.10 -0.58 6.42
C GLY A 155 -13.45 0.10 7.74
N GLU A 156 -14.28 1.12 7.64
CA GLU A 156 -14.80 1.85 8.78
C GLU A 156 -15.59 0.92 9.72
N LEU A 157 -15.27 1.00 11.00
CA LEU A 157 -16.02 0.30 12.02
C LEU A 157 -17.10 1.22 12.60
N PRO A 158 -18.31 0.73 12.85
CA PRO A 158 -19.44 1.55 13.31
C PRO A 158 -19.20 2.20 14.68
N THR A 159 -18.22 1.72 15.44
CA THR A 159 -17.82 2.28 16.74
C THR A 159 -16.35 2.05 17.00
N THR A 160 -15.72 2.92 17.78
CA THR A 160 -14.34 2.76 18.26
C THR A 160 -14.15 1.37 18.88
N PRO A 161 -13.14 0.59 18.49
CA PRO A 161 -12.94 -0.77 18.97
C PRO A 161 -12.67 -0.79 20.48
N SER A 162 -13.57 -1.39 21.25
CA SER A 162 -13.29 -1.78 22.62
C SER A 162 -12.21 -2.87 22.66
N ARG A 163 -11.60 -3.10 23.83
CA ARG A 163 -10.63 -4.18 24.01
C ARG A 163 -11.17 -5.57 23.65
N PHE A 164 -12.48 -5.79 23.89
CA PHE A 164 -13.15 -7.03 23.50
C PHE A 164 -13.24 -7.17 21.98
N ARG A 165 -13.63 -6.10 21.28
CA ARG A 165 -13.68 -6.09 19.81
C ARG A 165 -12.30 -6.24 19.19
N ALA A 166 -11.27 -5.62 19.78
CA ALA A 166 -9.89 -5.80 19.34
C ALA A 166 -9.45 -7.28 19.40
N ARG A 167 -9.79 -8.00 20.48
CA ARG A 167 -9.50 -9.44 20.59
C ARG A 167 -10.26 -10.27 19.56
N ARG A 168 -11.51 -9.92 19.26
CA ARG A 168 -12.29 -10.61 18.22
C ARG A 168 -11.67 -10.42 16.83
N LEU A 169 -11.18 -9.22 16.52
CA LEU A 169 -10.44 -8.96 15.27
C LEU A 169 -9.13 -9.77 15.23
N VAL A 170 -8.42 -9.87 16.35
CA VAL A 170 -7.24 -10.76 16.45
C VAL A 170 -7.60 -12.20 16.09
N SER A 171 -8.66 -12.76 16.69
CA SER A 171 -9.10 -14.13 16.39
C SER A 171 -9.41 -14.29 14.90
N GLN A 172 -10.16 -13.35 14.32
CA GLN A 172 -10.52 -13.38 12.90
C GLN A 172 -9.28 -13.39 11.98
N VAL A 173 -8.28 -12.53 12.27
CA VAL A 173 -7.03 -12.48 11.47
C VAL A 173 -6.28 -13.81 11.57
N LEU A 174 -6.18 -14.39 12.77
CA LEU A 174 -5.47 -15.66 12.99
C LEU A 174 -6.19 -16.85 12.37
N GLU A 175 -7.52 -16.92 12.48
CA GLU A 175 -8.36 -18.01 11.94
C GLU A 175 -8.22 -18.18 10.44
N ILE A 176 -8.10 -17.07 9.70
CA ILE A 176 -7.90 -17.09 8.24
C ILE A 176 -6.42 -17.22 7.82
N GLY A 177 -5.51 -17.34 8.79
CA GLY A 177 -4.06 -17.48 8.54
C GLY A 177 -3.37 -16.19 8.11
N ALA A 178 -4.00 -15.02 8.26
CA ALA A 178 -3.37 -13.75 7.98
C ALA A 178 -2.36 -13.35 9.07
N ASN A 179 -1.36 -12.57 8.72
CA ASN A 179 -0.34 -12.05 9.64
C ASN A 179 -0.35 -10.51 9.72
N THR A 180 -1.24 -9.87 8.99
CA THR A 180 -1.39 -8.41 8.94
C THR A 180 -2.87 -8.04 8.97
N LEU A 181 -3.16 -6.92 9.63
CA LEU A 181 -4.45 -6.23 9.58
C LEU A 181 -4.26 -4.88 8.90
N SER A 182 -4.83 -4.70 7.72
CA SER A 182 -4.96 -3.40 7.05
C SER A 182 -6.31 -2.79 7.42
N ILE A 183 -6.32 -1.63 8.12
CA ILE A 183 -7.55 -1.09 8.67
C ILE A 183 -7.70 0.41 8.38
N TRP A 184 -8.93 0.87 8.19
CA TRP A 184 -9.27 2.28 8.05
C TRP A 184 -8.72 3.09 9.24
N HIS A 185 -7.90 4.07 8.93
CA HIS A 185 -7.06 4.76 9.92
C HIS A 185 -7.85 5.44 11.06
N ALA A 186 -9.03 5.99 10.76
CA ALA A 186 -9.84 6.71 11.75
C ALA A 186 -10.43 5.79 12.84
N THR A 187 -10.41 4.48 12.65
CA THR A 187 -10.90 3.49 13.65
C THR A 187 -9.79 2.96 14.54
N LEU A 188 -8.52 3.32 14.28
CA LEU A 188 -7.39 2.83 15.04
C LEU A 188 -7.36 3.42 16.46
N THR A 189 -7.01 2.55 17.41
CA THR A 189 -6.77 2.92 18.80
C THR A 189 -5.47 2.30 19.30
N PRO A 190 -4.77 2.91 20.26
CA PRO A 190 -3.57 2.31 20.87
C PRO A 190 -3.83 0.90 21.41
N SER A 191 -5.01 0.65 21.97
CA SER A 191 -5.37 -0.67 22.51
C SER A 191 -5.53 -1.73 21.42
N LEU A 192 -6.06 -1.38 20.23
CA LEU A 192 -6.14 -2.30 19.11
C LEU A 192 -4.75 -2.66 18.59
N ILE A 193 -3.91 -1.67 18.38
CA ILE A 193 -2.52 -1.87 17.93
C ILE A 193 -1.75 -2.76 18.93
N GLU A 194 -1.91 -2.51 20.22
CA GLU A 194 -1.27 -3.31 21.26
C GLU A 194 -1.75 -4.78 21.27
N GLU A 195 -3.06 -5.02 21.15
CA GLU A 195 -3.62 -6.39 21.13
C GLU A 195 -3.16 -7.16 19.88
N MET A 196 -3.03 -6.52 18.71
CA MET A 196 -2.46 -7.11 17.50
C MET A 196 -0.96 -7.42 17.70
N ARG A 197 -0.20 -6.44 18.15
CA ARG A 197 1.26 -6.56 18.39
C ARG A 197 1.61 -7.70 19.35
N LYS A 198 0.84 -7.92 20.42
CA LYS A 198 1.02 -9.02 21.37
C LYS A 198 0.96 -10.41 20.73
N ARG A 199 0.41 -10.51 19.52
CA ARG A 199 0.25 -11.77 18.76
C ARG A 199 1.04 -11.81 17.47
N GLY A 200 1.96 -10.85 17.30
CA GLY A 200 2.80 -10.77 16.12
C GLY A 200 2.06 -10.35 14.84
N ILE A 201 0.85 -9.79 14.97
CA ILE A 201 0.08 -9.29 13.83
C ILE A 201 0.50 -7.84 13.57
N ALA A 202 0.95 -7.56 12.34
CA ALA A 202 1.24 -6.20 11.91
C ALA A 202 -0.07 -5.42 11.69
N VAL A 203 -0.03 -4.10 11.96
CA VAL A 203 -1.16 -3.19 11.69
C VAL A 203 -0.73 -2.16 10.67
N TRP A 204 -1.42 -2.10 9.54
CA TRP A 204 -1.25 -1.09 8.51
C TRP A 204 -2.49 -0.22 8.44
N ALA A 205 -2.28 1.09 8.36
CA ALA A 205 -3.37 2.08 8.31
C ALA A 205 -3.55 2.58 6.88
N TRP A 206 -4.80 2.65 6.39
CA TRP A 206 -5.17 3.12 5.06
C TRP A 206 -6.42 4.00 5.08
N THR A 207 -6.71 4.87 4.14
CA THR A 207 -5.72 5.59 3.36
C THR A 207 -5.40 6.87 4.10
N VAL A 208 -4.14 7.13 4.36
CA VAL A 208 -3.70 8.21 5.26
C VAL A 208 -3.02 9.29 4.43
N ASP A 209 -3.74 10.37 4.13
CA ASP A 209 -3.27 11.43 3.22
C ASP A 209 -2.93 12.73 3.96
N GLU A 210 -3.48 12.92 5.16
CA GLU A 210 -3.25 14.10 5.97
C GLU A 210 -1.96 13.99 6.79
N GLU A 211 -1.09 14.99 6.71
CA GLU A 211 0.22 15.03 7.39
C GLU A 211 0.10 14.81 8.90
N ILE A 212 -0.93 15.42 9.53
CA ILE A 212 -1.17 15.27 10.97
C ILE A 212 -1.50 13.82 11.30
N ALA A 213 -2.38 13.17 10.52
CA ALA A 213 -2.73 11.77 10.71
C ALA A 213 -1.54 10.83 10.49
N MET A 214 -0.69 11.09 9.47
CA MET A 214 0.55 10.35 9.24
C MET A 214 1.46 10.40 10.47
N ARG A 215 1.65 11.58 11.04
CA ARG A 215 2.47 11.82 12.25
C ARG A 215 1.91 11.07 13.47
N ASP A 216 0.62 11.25 13.73
CA ASP A 216 -0.05 10.66 14.90
C ASP A 216 -0.02 9.13 14.84
N LEU A 217 -0.34 8.53 13.69
CA LEU A 217 -0.32 7.08 13.49
C LEU A 217 1.10 6.50 13.57
N ALA A 218 2.09 7.20 13.02
CA ALA A 218 3.49 6.80 13.18
C ALA A 218 3.90 6.79 14.65
N MET A 219 3.50 7.82 15.42
CA MET A 219 3.74 7.91 16.87
C MET A 219 2.90 6.91 17.66
N MET A 220 1.75 6.49 17.16
CA MET A 220 0.92 5.43 17.76
C MET A 220 1.53 4.03 17.56
N GLY A 221 2.48 3.87 16.63
CA GLY A 221 3.26 2.65 16.41
C GLY A 221 2.62 1.66 15.46
N VAL A 222 1.87 2.12 14.45
CA VAL A 222 1.49 1.29 13.30
C VAL A 222 2.74 0.87 12.52
N GLN A 223 2.70 -0.30 11.87
CA GLN A 223 3.84 -0.84 11.15
C GLN A 223 3.86 -0.47 9.66
N GLY A 224 2.75 0.06 9.12
CA GLY A 224 2.67 0.56 7.74
C GLY A 224 1.65 1.67 7.61
N LEU A 225 1.92 2.61 6.71
CA LEU A 225 1.01 3.69 6.30
C LEU A 225 0.82 3.62 4.78
N VAL A 226 -0.42 3.41 4.37
CA VAL A 226 -0.85 3.38 2.98
C VAL A 226 -1.37 4.77 2.61
N THR A 227 -0.77 5.42 1.61
CA THR A 227 -1.06 6.82 1.26
C THR A 227 -0.99 7.07 -0.24
N ASN A 228 -1.79 8.01 -0.72
CA ASN A 228 -1.70 8.57 -2.07
C ASN A 228 -0.52 9.55 -2.22
N TYR A 229 0.02 10.08 -1.09
CA TYR A 229 1.08 11.09 -1.04
C TYR A 229 2.36 10.56 -0.37
N PRO A 230 3.07 9.60 -1.00
CA PRO A 230 4.27 9.01 -0.40
C PRO A 230 5.43 10.01 -0.22
N ASP A 231 5.46 11.10 -0.98
CA ASP A 231 6.41 12.20 -0.83
C ASP A 231 6.17 13.00 0.45
N VAL A 232 4.89 13.25 0.81
CA VAL A 232 4.50 13.89 2.08
C VAL A 232 4.87 12.98 3.25
N LEU A 233 4.53 11.68 3.15
CA LEU A 233 4.89 10.69 4.18
C LEU A 233 6.40 10.61 4.42
N ASN A 234 7.21 10.66 3.36
CA ASN A 234 8.66 10.70 3.49
C ASN A 234 9.14 11.91 4.32
N ASN A 235 8.59 13.11 4.05
CA ASN A 235 8.94 14.30 4.80
C ASN A 235 8.54 14.18 6.29
N VAL A 236 7.34 13.68 6.58
CA VAL A 236 6.87 13.44 7.95
C VAL A 236 7.78 12.48 8.70
N LEU A 237 8.15 11.36 8.10
CA LEU A 237 9.00 10.38 8.76
C LEU A 237 10.45 10.87 8.92
N GLU A 238 10.97 11.65 7.97
CA GLU A 238 12.27 12.31 8.10
C GLU A 238 12.27 13.27 9.30
N ASP A 239 11.25 14.12 9.44
CA ASP A 239 11.13 15.06 10.57
C ASP A 239 11.02 14.33 11.93
N LEU A 240 10.26 13.21 12.00
CA LEU A 240 10.15 12.39 13.19
C LEU A 240 11.49 11.69 13.57
N MET A 241 12.27 11.27 12.58
CA MET A 241 13.60 10.71 12.81
C MET A 241 14.62 11.77 13.22
N GLU A 242 14.56 12.97 12.62
CA GLU A 242 15.43 14.11 12.98
C GLU A 242 15.18 14.58 14.42
N SER A 243 13.93 14.62 14.85
CA SER A 243 13.55 14.97 16.23
C SER A 243 13.81 13.87 17.25
N GLY A 244 14.25 12.68 16.82
CA GLY A 244 14.51 11.53 17.69
C GLY A 244 13.26 10.82 18.22
N GLN A 245 12.06 11.18 17.73
CA GLN A 245 10.80 10.54 18.12
C GLN A 245 10.66 9.13 17.55
N VAL A 246 11.27 8.91 16.38
CA VAL A 246 11.33 7.61 15.70
C VAL A 246 12.80 7.29 15.39
N GLN A 247 13.20 6.04 15.59
CA GLN A 247 14.59 5.61 15.35
C GLN A 247 14.72 5.08 13.90
N PRO A 248 15.82 5.39 13.21
CA PRO A 248 16.05 4.82 11.89
C PRO A 248 16.14 3.29 11.96
N PRO A 249 15.64 2.55 10.95
CA PRO A 249 15.67 1.10 10.93
C PRO A 249 17.11 0.57 11.04
N LEU A 250 17.30 -0.45 11.87
CA LEU A 250 18.58 -1.15 12.03
C LEU A 250 18.93 -1.82 10.70
N GLY A 251 20.01 -1.38 10.05
CA GLY A 251 20.56 -2.04 8.85
C GLY A 251 20.54 -1.25 7.54
N ARG A 252 19.82 -0.15 7.42
CA ARG A 252 20.08 0.78 6.30
C ARG A 252 21.39 1.51 6.54
N ARG A 253 22.52 0.90 6.06
CA ARG A 253 23.82 1.55 6.05
C ARG A 253 23.69 2.90 5.34
N ARG A 254 24.16 3.95 6.00
CA ARG A 254 24.33 5.34 5.54
C ARG A 254 25.22 5.42 4.28
N LEU A 255 24.86 4.81 3.16
CA LEU A 255 25.77 4.79 2.00
C LEU A 255 25.41 5.78 0.89
N GLN A 256 24.23 6.45 0.91
CA GLN A 256 23.92 7.36 -0.21
C GLN A 256 23.37 8.75 0.17
N ASN A 257 23.17 9.12 1.42
CA ASN A 257 22.50 10.39 1.76
C ASN A 257 23.34 11.47 2.47
N ARG A 258 24.65 11.27 2.71
CA ARG A 258 25.48 12.34 3.31
C ARG A 258 25.49 13.63 2.48
N GLY A 259 25.35 13.56 1.17
CA GLY A 259 25.35 14.74 0.28
C GLY A 259 24.01 15.46 0.18
N ARG A 260 22.88 14.73 0.22
CA ARG A 260 21.53 15.32 0.16
C ARG A 260 21.12 15.96 1.49
N TRP A 261 21.42 15.31 2.61
CA TRP A 261 21.16 15.81 3.96
C TRP A 261 21.90 17.12 4.26
N ALA A 262 23.16 17.20 3.91
CA ALA A 262 23.95 18.41 4.08
C ALA A 262 23.41 19.58 3.25
N ARG A 263 22.97 19.36 2.01
CA ARG A 263 22.41 20.40 1.13
C ARG A 263 21.04 20.90 1.62
N ARG A 264 20.12 20.02 2.07
CA ARG A 264 18.80 20.43 2.61
C ARG A 264 18.94 21.23 3.93
N ARG A 265 19.83 20.78 4.82
CA ARG A 265 20.10 21.51 6.08
C ARG A 265 20.66 22.91 5.82
N GLN A 266 21.49 23.05 4.80
CA GLN A 266 22.03 24.34 4.39
C GLN A 266 20.99 25.27 3.76
N LEU A 267 20.06 24.70 2.94
CA LEU A 267 18.94 25.42 2.32
C LEU A 267 17.92 25.89 3.38
N ARG A 268 17.54 25.03 4.36
CA ARG A 268 16.65 25.43 5.47
C ARG A 268 17.26 26.54 6.35
N LYS A 269 18.59 26.48 6.62
CA LYS A 269 19.30 27.55 7.35
C LYS A 269 19.28 28.88 6.57
N MET A 270 19.46 28.84 5.26
CA MET A 270 19.42 30.03 4.41
C MET A 270 18.00 30.63 4.29
N GLN A 271 16.94 29.81 4.34
CA GLN A 271 15.55 30.27 4.35
C GLN A 271 15.14 30.85 5.71
N ALA A 272 15.64 30.31 6.83
CA ALA A 272 15.38 30.84 8.17
C ALA A 272 16.04 32.20 8.38
N THR A 273 17.25 32.43 7.85
CA THR A 273 17.93 33.76 7.89
C THR A 273 17.30 34.82 6.98
N ARG A 274 16.54 34.43 5.94
CA ARG A 274 15.80 35.37 5.09
C ARG A 274 14.43 35.78 5.63
N LYS A 275 13.90 35.11 6.64
CA LYS A 275 12.62 35.45 7.30
C LYS A 275 12.82 36.26 8.60
N GLY A 276 14.06 36.57 8.97
CA GLY A 276 14.43 37.31 10.18
C GLY A 276 15.04 38.69 9.92
N ASN A 277 14.97 39.19 8.66
CA ASN A 277 15.34 40.56 8.30
C ASN A 277 14.15 41.27 7.64
#